data_8d358a80f90e86d5f6a06e1f89387112
#
_entry.id   8d358a80f90e86d5f6a06e1f89387112
#
_cell.length_a   1.000
_cell.length_b   1.000
_cell.length_c   1.000
_cell.angle_alpha   90.00
_cell.angle_beta   90.00
_cell.angle_gamma   90.00
#
_symmetry.space_group_name_H-M   'P 1'
#
loop_
_entity.id
_entity.type
_entity.pdbx_description
1 polymer ?
#
loop_
_entity_poly.entity_id
_entity_poly.type
_entity_poly.pdbx_seq_one_letter_code
_entity_poly.pdbx_strand_id
1 'polypeptide(L)'
;MYKRQEYVSIVRDKALLRALYTVAGEISSMVQDGAGGAASVLDAAEQKIYAVRRGRSAQSMASIGVVLQGVLDHLSELSANGGKTLPGLPTGFGVLDDKMNGLNKSDLVLLAARPGMGKTSMALNLALNVARSSGQAVAVFSLEMSREQLVTRILSNQATVENQRLVTGNLREQDWVNIANAASVLSGLDILIDDNPLLTVADMNAKCRRIDNLGLVVIDYLQLMASSGTKGYSGESRQQVVSDISRMLKIMAKELQVPVLCLSQLSRANEKREDKRPMLSDLRESGAIEQDADIVMFLYRDDYYNEDSEKRNIAECIIAKNRHGETGKVELAWSPQYTTFSSLDYRHEED
;
A
#
# COMPACT_ATOMS: atom_id res chain seq x y z
N MET A 1 -39.54 10.92 12.10
CA MET A 1 -38.09 10.63 12.29
C MET A 1 -37.15 11.59 11.53
N TYR A 2 -37.47 12.00 10.31
CA TYR A 2 -36.62 12.89 9.48
C TYR A 2 -36.24 14.24 10.10
N LYS A 3 -37.14 14.93 10.78
CA LYS A 3 -36.86 16.25 11.39
C LYS A 3 -35.81 16.21 12.50
N ARG A 4 -35.64 15.08 13.21
CA ARG A 4 -34.66 14.95 14.30
C ARG A 4 -33.22 14.82 13.78
N GLN A 5 -33.04 14.18 12.63
CA GLN A 5 -31.71 14.06 11.97
C GLN A 5 -31.26 15.39 11.39
N GLU A 6 -32.19 16.18 10.84
CA GLU A 6 -31.92 17.51 10.29
C GLU A 6 -31.48 18.50 11.39
N TYR A 7 -32.12 18.49 12.55
CA TYR A 7 -31.71 19.30 13.69
C TYR A 7 -30.32 18.89 14.23
N VAL A 8 -30.03 17.61 14.29
CA VAL A 8 -28.71 17.09 14.74
C VAL A 8 -27.62 17.54 13.78
N SER A 9 -27.87 17.51 12.46
CA SER A 9 -26.93 18.01 11.44
C SER A 9 -26.65 19.50 11.64
N ILE A 10 -27.69 20.32 11.77
CA ILE A 10 -27.54 21.77 11.97
C ILE A 10 -26.76 22.10 13.23
N VAL A 11 -27.04 21.43 14.36
CA VAL A 11 -26.31 21.63 15.63
C VAL A 11 -24.83 21.23 15.48
N ARG A 12 -24.57 20.13 14.76
CA ARG A 12 -23.22 19.62 14.50
C ARG A 12 -22.42 20.58 13.62
N ASP A 13 -23.02 21.13 12.58
CA ASP A 13 -22.38 22.11 11.70
C ASP A 13 -22.06 23.40 12.42
N LYS A 14 -22.99 23.88 13.26
CA LYS A 14 -22.74 25.06 14.10
C LYS A 14 -21.67 24.85 15.18
N ALA A 15 -21.57 23.65 15.73
CA ALA A 15 -20.49 23.27 16.66
C ALA A 15 -19.13 23.25 15.95
N LEU A 16 -19.08 22.70 14.73
CA LEU A 16 -17.87 22.69 13.91
C LEU A 16 -17.41 24.09 13.55
N LEU A 17 -18.33 24.95 13.11
CA LEU A 17 -18.01 26.37 12.81
C LEU A 17 -17.47 27.11 14.01
N ARG A 18 -18.01 26.86 15.23
CA ARG A 18 -17.47 27.43 16.47
C ARG A 18 -16.07 26.93 16.79
N ALA A 19 -15.83 25.62 16.64
CA ALA A 19 -14.50 25.04 16.85
C ALA A 19 -13.47 25.60 15.86
N LEU A 20 -13.84 25.73 14.58
CA LEU A 20 -13.00 26.37 13.56
C LEU A 20 -12.69 27.84 13.90
N TYR A 21 -13.69 28.59 14.35
CA TYR A 21 -13.49 29.99 14.76
C TYR A 21 -12.50 30.11 15.92
N THR A 22 -12.63 29.26 16.95
CA THR A 22 -11.70 29.21 18.07
C THR A 22 -10.27 28.91 17.61
N VAL A 23 -10.09 27.86 16.78
CA VAL A 23 -8.78 27.46 16.25
C VAL A 23 -8.18 28.54 15.35
N ALA A 24 -8.98 29.24 14.53
CA ALA A 24 -8.52 30.36 13.72
C ALA A 24 -7.97 31.49 14.58
N GLY A 25 -8.64 31.80 15.72
CA GLY A 25 -8.15 32.76 16.71
C GLY A 25 -6.82 32.36 17.34
N GLU A 26 -6.68 31.10 17.71
CA GLU A 26 -5.44 30.55 18.27
C GLU A 26 -4.29 30.59 17.26
N ILE A 27 -4.55 30.24 15.99
CA ILE A 27 -3.55 30.34 14.90
C ILE A 27 -3.14 31.78 14.70
N SER A 28 -4.08 32.73 14.70
CA SER A 28 -3.79 34.17 14.57
C SER A 28 -2.87 34.65 15.70
N SER A 29 -3.14 34.24 16.96
CA SER A 29 -2.26 34.56 18.09
C SER A 29 -0.86 33.97 17.92
N MET A 30 -0.74 32.71 17.49
CA MET A 30 0.57 32.07 17.26
C MET A 30 1.40 32.78 16.17
N VAL A 31 0.74 33.30 15.13
CA VAL A 31 1.39 34.08 14.07
C VAL A 31 1.86 35.44 14.62
N GLN A 32 1.08 36.10 15.49
CA GLN A 32 1.42 37.38 16.10
C GLN A 32 2.56 37.26 17.12
N ASP A 33 2.56 36.18 17.92
CA ASP A 33 3.58 35.92 18.93
C ASP A 33 4.95 35.57 18.33
N GLY A 34 4.99 35.09 17.08
CA GLY A 34 6.21 34.84 16.30
C GLY A 34 7.18 33.81 16.90
N ALA A 35 6.79 33.10 17.94
CA ALA A 35 7.64 32.16 18.66
C ALA A 35 7.85 30.87 17.86
N GLY A 36 9.07 30.64 17.35
CA GLY A 36 9.47 29.37 16.76
C GLY A 36 9.69 29.32 15.26
N GLY A 37 9.53 30.45 14.55
CA GLY A 37 9.72 30.50 13.08
C GLY A 37 8.52 29.99 12.27
N ALA A 38 8.44 30.36 10.98
CA ALA A 38 7.27 30.14 10.14
C ALA A 38 6.90 28.64 9.96
N ALA A 39 7.90 27.75 9.87
CA ALA A 39 7.68 26.31 9.71
C ALA A 39 7.00 25.71 10.95
N SER A 40 7.48 26.06 12.15
CA SER A 40 6.92 25.56 13.41
C SER A 40 5.49 26.05 13.65
N VAL A 41 5.20 27.31 13.27
CA VAL A 41 3.85 27.90 13.37
C VAL A 41 2.91 27.18 12.38
N LEU A 42 3.39 26.86 11.18
CA LEU A 42 2.61 26.14 10.16
C LEU A 42 2.27 24.72 10.65
N ASP A 43 3.23 23.98 11.16
CA ASP A 43 3.03 22.63 11.68
C ASP A 43 2.01 22.62 12.84
N ALA A 44 2.14 23.58 13.76
CA ALA A 44 1.22 23.71 14.88
C ALA A 44 -0.20 24.13 14.43
N ALA A 45 -0.33 24.97 13.42
CA ALA A 45 -1.61 25.34 12.81
C ALA A 45 -2.28 24.13 12.12
N GLU A 46 -1.52 23.34 11.37
CA GLU A 46 -2.01 22.11 10.76
C GLU A 46 -2.51 21.12 11.83
N GLN A 47 -1.77 20.92 12.91
CA GLN A 47 -2.18 20.04 14.00
C GLN A 47 -3.50 20.50 14.66
N LYS A 48 -3.69 21.81 14.86
CA LYS A 48 -4.93 22.36 15.45
C LYS A 48 -6.13 22.19 14.54
N ILE A 49 -5.98 22.48 13.24
CA ILE A 49 -7.03 22.25 12.24
C ILE A 49 -7.35 20.75 12.15
N TYR A 50 -6.33 19.91 12.18
CA TYR A 50 -6.49 18.47 12.22
C TYR A 50 -7.26 17.97 13.44
N ALA A 51 -7.01 18.51 14.61
CA ALA A 51 -7.73 18.18 15.84
C ALA A 51 -9.23 18.50 15.74
N VAL A 52 -9.62 19.62 15.12
CA VAL A 52 -11.02 19.95 14.83
C VAL A 52 -11.65 18.91 13.89
N ARG A 53 -10.90 18.48 12.90
CA ARG A 53 -11.31 17.43 11.95
C ARG A 53 -11.45 16.06 12.63
N ARG A 54 -10.52 15.72 13.54
CA ARG A 54 -10.51 14.48 14.32
C ARG A 54 -11.67 14.40 15.33
N GLY A 55 -12.08 15.50 15.91
CA GLY A 55 -13.31 15.59 16.73
C GLY A 55 -14.58 15.22 15.95
N ARG A 56 -14.55 15.30 14.60
CA ARG A 56 -15.58 14.83 13.70
C ARG A 56 -15.53 13.31 13.48
N SER A 57 -14.39 12.69 13.67
CA SER A 57 -14.12 11.26 13.50
C SER A 57 -14.01 10.48 14.81
N ALA A 58 -14.44 11.05 15.94
CA ALA A 58 -14.76 10.23 17.11
C ALA A 58 -15.96 9.35 16.70
N GLN A 59 -15.65 8.21 16.11
CA GLN A 59 -16.62 7.15 15.82
C GLN A 59 -17.29 6.85 17.17
N SER A 60 -18.49 7.39 17.35
CA SER A 60 -19.34 7.00 18.46
C SER A 60 -19.51 5.49 18.36
N MET A 61 -19.46 4.78 19.48
CA MET A 61 -19.79 3.36 19.50
C MET A 61 -21.13 3.16 18.76
N ALA A 62 -21.08 2.39 17.67
CA ALA A 62 -22.28 2.06 16.92
C ALA A 62 -22.98 0.86 17.60
N SER A 63 -24.30 0.89 17.73
CA SER A 63 -25.02 -0.27 18.22
C SER A 63 -24.91 -1.40 17.20
N ILE A 64 -24.83 -2.65 17.69
CA ILE A 64 -24.75 -3.84 16.83
C ILE A 64 -25.89 -3.88 15.79
N GLY A 65 -27.10 -3.42 16.15
CA GLY A 65 -28.24 -3.40 15.23
C GLY A 65 -28.03 -2.52 14.00
N VAL A 66 -27.34 -1.37 14.15
CA VAL A 66 -27.02 -0.48 13.02
C VAL A 66 -25.94 -1.10 12.13
N VAL A 67 -24.93 -1.71 12.74
CA VAL A 67 -23.83 -2.37 12.00
C VAL A 67 -24.33 -3.61 11.29
N LEU A 68 -25.22 -4.41 11.93
CA LEU A 68 -25.78 -5.63 11.37
C LEU A 68 -26.55 -5.38 10.07
N GLN A 69 -27.27 -4.27 9.97
CA GLN A 69 -27.99 -3.92 8.75
C GLN A 69 -27.03 -3.75 7.57
N GLY A 70 -25.94 -3.01 7.74
CA GLY A 70 -24.92 -2.85 6.71
C GLY A 70 -24.23 -4.17 6.32
N VAL A 71 -24.03 -5.08 7.29
CA VAL A 71 -23.49 -6.41 7.02
C VAL A 71 -24.46 -7.26 6.20
N LEU A 72 -25.77 -7.23 6.51
CA LEU A 72 -26.79 -7.97 5.77
C LEU A 72 -26.95 -7.44 4.34
N ASP A 73 -26.91 -6.13 4.15
CA ASP A 73 -26.94 -5.50 2.83
C ASP A 73 -25.76 -5.96 1.98
N HIS A 74 -24.55 -5.93 2.55
CA HIS A 74 -23.33 -6.41 1.88
C HIS A 74 -23.38 -7.91 1.55
N LEU A 75 -23.88 -8.76 2.47
CA LEU A 75 -24.06 -10.19 2.22
C LEU A 75 -25.08 -10.44 1.09
N SER A 76 -26.12 -9.64 1.02
CA SER A 76 -27.12 -9.71 -0.04
C SER A 76 -26.51 -9.39 -1.41
N GLU A 77 -25.67 -8.36 -1.49
CA GLU A 77 -24.93 -8.00 -2.71
C GLU A 77 -23.99 -9.11 -3.17
N LEU A 78 -23.18 -9.68 -2.24
CA LEU A 78 -22.28 -10.79 -2.54
C LEU A 78 -23.05 -12.02 -3.03
N SER A 79 -24.19 -12.34 -2.40
CA SER A 79 -25.03 -13.48 -2.76
C SER A 79 -25.70 -13.29 -4.12
N ALA A 80 -26.18 -12.07 -4.45
CA ALA A 80 -26.76 -11.75 -5.73
C ALA A 80 -25.79 -11.93 -6.90
N ASN A 81 -24.50 -11.71 -6.64
CA ASN A 81 -23.42 -11.90 -7.63
C ASN A 81 -22.91 -13.35 -7.70
N GLY A 82 -23.60 -14.30 -7.06
CA GLY A 82 -23.28 -15.75 -7.13
C GLY A 82 -21.96 -16.12 -6.49
N GLY A 83 -21.48 -15.35 -5.51
CA GLY A 83 -20.21 -15.60 -4.80
C GLY A 83 -18.95 -15.40 -5.65
N LYS A 84 -19.08 -14.85 -6.84
CA LYS A 84 -17.96 -14.59 -7.78
C LYS A 84 -17.24 -13.27 -7.51
N THR A 85 -17.79 -12.41 -6.66
CA THR A 85 -17.21 -11.10 -6.37
C THR A 85 -16.29 -11.22 -5.16
N LEU A 86 -15.02 -10.84 -5.34
CA LEU A 86 -14.07 -10.75 -4.23
C LEU A 86 -14.51 -9.68 -3.23
N PRO A 87 -14.40 -9.94 -1.91
CA PRO A 87 -14.68 -8.93 -0.88
C PRO A 87 -13.74 -7.73 -0.94
N GLY A 88 -12.47 -7.99 -1.30
CA GLY A 88 -11.41 -6.99 -1.45
C GLY A 88 -11.13 -6.62 -2.91
N LEU A 89 -10.18 -5.70 -3.10
CA LEU A 89 -9.68 -5.34 -4.42
C LEU A 89 -8.89 -6.50 -5.03
N PRO A 90 -9.15 -6.87 -6.29
CA PRO A 90 -8.43 -7.97 -6.94
C PRO A 90 -6.95 -7.63 -7.13
N THR A 91 -6.08 -8.56 -6.78
CA THR A 91 -4.63 -8.44 -7.02
C THR A 91 -4.27 -8.63 -8.50
N GLY A 92 -5.18 -9.26 -9.25
CA GLY A 92 -4.94 -9.70 -10.62
C GLY A 92 -4.22 -11.04 -10.75
N PHE A 93 -3.95 -11.70 -9.63
CA PHE A 93 -3.43 -13.07 -9.55
C PHE A 93 -4.48 -13.96 -8.91
N GLY A 94 -5.25 -14.71 -9.72
CA GLY A 94 -6.43 -15.45 -9.26
C GLY A 94 -6.15 -16.36 -8.06
N VAL A 95 -5.06 -17.15 -8.10
CA VAL A 95 -4.69 -18.04 -6.98
C VAL A 95 -4.33 -17.25 -5.70
N LEU A 96 -3.79 -16.03 -5.82
CA LEU A 96 -3.51 -15.16 -4.69
C LEU A 96 -4.81 -14.55 -4.15
N ASP A 97 -5.70 -14.15 -5.05
CA ASP A 97 -7.03 -13.61 -4.72
C ASP A 97 -7.90 -14.63 -3.99
N ASP A 98 -7.88 -15.90 -4.42
CA ASP A 98 -8.61 -17.00 -3.76
C ASP A 98 -8.14 -17.21 -2.30
N LYS A 99 -6.84 -17.07 -2.03
CA LYS A 99 -6.30 -17.24 -0.67
C LYS A 99 -6.49 -16.02 0.23
N MET A 100 -6.44 -14.82 -0.34
CA MET A 100 -6.47 -13.57 0.42
C MET A 100 -7.85 -12.90 0.43
N ASN A 101 -8.78 -13.36 -0.40
CA ASN A 101 -10.05 -12.68 -0.69
C ASN A 101 -9.83 -11.26 -1.25
N GLY A 102 -8.75 -11.05 -2.02
CA GLY A 102 -8.30 -9.76 -2.49
C GLY A 102 -7.64 -8.89 -1.41
N LEU A 103 -7.41 -7.61 -1.73
CA LEU A 103 -6.86 -6.61 -0.80
C LEU A 103 -8.03 -5.91 -0.10
N ASN A 104 -8.22 -6.20 1.19
CA ASN A 104 -9.38 -5.70 1.92
C ASN A 104 -9.16 -4.29 2.44
N LYS A 105 -10.25 -3.53 2.55
CA LYS A 105 -10.23 -2.18 3.13
C LYS A 105 -9.67 -2.20 4.55
N SER A 106 -8.89 -1.17 4.87
CA SER A 106 -8.26 -1.00 6.19
C SER A 106 -7.16 -2.01 6.54
N ASP A 107 -6.74 -2.87 5.61
CA ASP A 107 -5.66 -3.81 5.84
C ASP A 107 -4.28 -3.17 5.65
N LEU A 108 -3.37 -3.53 6.54
CA LEU A 108 -1.94 -3.35 6.33
C LEU A 108 -1.37 -4.66 5.80
N VAL A 109 -0.95 -4.63 4.54
CA VAL A 109 -0.34 -5.77 3.84
C VAL A 109 1.16 -5.54 3.77
N LEU A 110 1.94 -6.46 4.29
CA LEU A 110 3.40 -6.42 4.20
C LEU A 110 3.88 -7.36 3.10
N LEU A 111 4.66 -6.83 2.16
CA LEU A 111 5.40 -7.63 1.19
C LEU A 111 6.89 -7.52 1.47
N ALA A 112 7.52 -8.61 1.92
CA ALA A 112 8.91 -8.62 2.29
C ALA A 112 9.73 -9.58 1.42
N ALA A 113 10.95 -9.15 1.07
CA ALA A 113 11.85 -9.96 0.27
C ALA A 113 13.32 -9.56 0.48
N ARG A 114 14.22 -10.45 0.09
CA ARG A 114 15.63 -10.07 -0.12
C ARG A 114 15.77 -9.19 -1.36
N PRO A 115 16.84 -8.36 -1.46
CA PRO A 115 17.16 -7.63 -2.69
C PRO A 115 17.24 -8.58 -3.90
N GLY A 116 16.79 -8.10 -5.06
CA GLY A 116 16.82 -8.88 -6.30
C GLY A 116 15.68 -9.89 -6.50
N MET A 117 14.80 -10.12 -5.50
CA MET A 117 13.68 -11.05 -5.60
C MET A 117 12.48 -10.51 -6.41
N GLY A 118 12.46 -9.22 -6.76
CA GLY A 118 11.38 -8.59 -7.51
C GLY A 118 10.30 -7.91 -6.67
N LYS A 119 10.60 -7.57 -5.39
CA LYS A 119 9.65 -6.94 -4.46
C LYS A 119 8.93 -5.71 -5.04
N THR A 120 9.68 -4.72 -5.53
CA THR A 120 9.12 -3.51 -6.16
C THR A 120 8.34 -3.85 -7.43
N SER A 121 8.82 -4.80 -8.25
CA SER A 121 8.10 -5.25 -9.45
C SER A 121 6.74 -5.86 -9.10
N MET A 122 6.68 -6.71 -8.07
CA MET A 122 5.41 -7.29 -7.59
C MET A 122 4.44 -6.21 -7.12
N ALA A 123 4.94 -5.23 -6.35
CA ALA A 123 4.11 -4.12 -5.88
C ALA A 123 3.58 -3.25 -7.02
N LEU A 124 4.39 -2.98 -8.06
CA LEU A 124 3.96 -2.26 -9.25
C LEU A 124 2.96 -3.06 -10.09
N ASN A 125 3.11 -4.38 -10.19
CA ASN A 125 2.12 -5.24 -10.84
C ASN A 125 0.79 -5.20 -10.10
N LEU A 126 0.79 -5.28 -8.76
CA LEU A 126 -0.41 -5.15 -7.95
C LEU A 126 -1.07 -3.76 -8.15
N ALA A 127 -0.26 -2.69 -8.11
CA ALA A 127 -0.75 -1.33 -8.34
C ALA A 127 -1.42 -1.18 -9.70
N LEU A 128 -0.78 -1.68 -10.77
CA LEU A 128 -1.31 -1.65 -12.14
C LEU A 128 -2.60 -2.47 -12.27
N ASN A 129 -2.63 -3.68 -11.71
CA ASN A 129 -3.78 -4.56 -11.75
C ASN A 129 -4.98 -3.95 -11.02
N VAL A 130 -4.77 -3.38 -9.80
CA VAL A 130 -5.81 -2.71 -9.03
C VAL A 130 -6.35 -1.49 -9.79
N ALA A 131 -5.49 -0.60 -10.29
CA ALA A 131 -5.93 0.59 -11.04
C ALA A 131 -6.77 0.20 -12.26
N ARG A 132 -6.38 -0.87 -12.98
CA ARG A 132 -7.06 -1.34 -14.18
C ARG A 132 -8.40 -2.02 -13.88
N SER A 133 -8.43 -2.90 -12.87
CA SER A 133 -9.61 -3.73 -12.58
C SER A 133 -10.70 -2.99 -11.83
N SER A 134 -10.32 -2.09 -10.91
CA SER A 134 -11.28 -1.36 -10.07
C SER A 134 -11.62 0.03 -10.58
N GLY A 135 -10.80 0.62 -11.46
CA GLY A 135 -10.92 2.02 -11.86
C GLY A 135 -10.70 3.01 -10.70
N GLN A 136 -10.05 2.55 -9.63
CA GLN A 136 -9.74 3.38 -8.47
C GLN A 136 -8.31 3.92 -8.56
N ALA A 137 -8.08 5.08 -7.93
CA ALA A 137 -6.76 5.67 -7.86
C ALA A 137 -5.81 4.85 -6.98
N VAL A 138 -4.55 4.74 -7.39
CA VAL A 138 -3.48 4.09 -6.63
C VAL A 138 -2.39 5.10 -6.32
N ALA A 139 -2.08 5.30 -5.04
CA ALA A 139 -0.98 6.14 -4.59
C ALA A 139 0.28 5.30 -4.34
N VAL A 140 1.39 5.65 -4.99
CA VAL A 140 2.69 4.97 -4.84
C VAL A 140 3.69 5.94 -4.24
N PHE A 141 4.17 5.66 -3.05
CA PHE A 141 5.25 6.39 -2.39
C PHE A 141 6.54 5.59 -2.50
N SER A 142 7.52 6.14 -3.21
CA SER A 142 8.83 5.51 -3.43
C SER A 142 9.91 6.33 -2.74
N LEU A 143 10.54 5.73 -1.74
CA LEU A 143 11.64 6.35 -1.00
C LEU A 143 13.02 5.90 -1.51
N GLU A 144 13.06 4.92 -2.42
CA GLU A 144 14.29 4.34 -2.97
C GLU A 144 14.51 4.70 -4.43
N MET A 145 13.46 4.65 -5.24
CA MET A 145 13.54 4.82 -6.70
C MET A 145 12.86 6.10 -7.15
N SER A 146 13.40 6.75 -8.18
CA SER A 146 12.74 7.90 -8.80
C SER A 146 11.47 7.49 -9.54
N ARG A 147 10.55 8.46 -9.74
CA ARG A 147 9.30 8.25 -10.48
C ARG A 147 9.55 7.79 -11.92
N GLU A 148 10.60 8.30 -12.56
CA GLU A 148 10.97 7.92 -13.92
C GLU A 148 11.37 6.45 -13.98
N GLN A 149 12.14 5.95 -13.00
CA GLN A 149 12.54 4.55 -12.92
C GLN A 149 11.34 3.63 -12.72
N LEU A 150 10.38 4.02 -11.86
CA LEU A 150 9.16 3.25 -11.63
C LEU A 150 8.28 3.21 -12.87
N VAL A 151 8.06 4.36 -13.53
CA VAL A 151 7.28 4.45 -14.76
C VAL A 151 7.94 3.64 -15.89
N THR A 152 9.28 3.66 -16.00
CA THR A 152 10.00 2.84 -16.99
C THR A 152 9.74 1.34 -16.76
N ARG A 153 9.70 0.86 -15.51
CA ARG A 153 9.35 -0.52 -15.18
C ARG A 153 7.90 -0.86 -15.52
N ILE A 154 6.97 0.03 -15.17
CA ILE A 154 5.55 -0.12 -15.52
C ILE A 154 5.38 -0.18 -17.05
N LEU A 155 6.09 0.69 -17.77
CA LEU A 155 6.06 0.73 -19.24
C LEU A 155 6.65 -0.54 -19.85
N SER A 156 7.78 -1.04 -19.32
CA SER A 156 8.39 -2.32 -19.72
C SER A 156 7.39 -3.48 -19.59
N ASN A 157 6.73 -3.54 -18.45
CA ASN A 157 5.70 -4.53 -18.17
C ASN A 157 4.54 -4.45 -19.20
N GLN A 158 3.97 -3.24 -19.35
CA GLN A 158 2.77 -3.04 -20.16
C GLN A 158 3.03 -3.17 -21.66
N ALA A 159 4.18 -2.69 -22.13
CA ALA A 159 4.57 -2.75 -23.55
C ALA A 159 5.18 -4.09 -23.94
N THR A 160 5.54 -4.93 -22.98
CA THR A 160 6.32 -6.16 -23.21
C THR A 160 7.63 -5.86 -23.97
N VAL A 161 8.28 -4.76 -23.59
CA VAL A 161 9.59 -4.33 -24.07
C VAL A 161 10.60 -4.51 -22.95
N GLU A 162 11.75 -5.12 -23.25
CA GLU A 162 12.78 -5.37 -22.25
C GLU A 162 13.19 -4.07 -21.55
N ASN A 163 13.19 -4.09 -20.21
CA ASN A 163 13.51 -2.92 -19.40
C ASN A 163 14.91 -2.36 -19.73
N GLN A 164 15.88 -3.24 -20.03
CA GLN A 164 17.24 -2.82 -20.44
C GLN A 164 17.22 -2.00 -21.73
N ARG A 165 16.33 -2.32 -22.67
CA ARG A 165 16.20 -1.60 -23.93
C ARG A 165 15.58 -0.23 -23.74
N LEU A 166 14.62 -0.09 -22.83
CA LEU A 166 14.03 1.20 -22.45
C LEU A 166 15.09 2.10 -21.80
N VAL A 167 15.89 1.53 -20.89
CA VAL A 167 16.95 2.30 -20.18
C VAL A 167 18.07 2.74 -21.11
N THR A 168 18.48 1.90 -22.08
CA THR A 168 19.59 2.19 -22.99
C THR A 168 19.17 2.93 -24.26
N GLY A 169 17.84 3.02 -24.52
CA GLY A 169 17.32 3.60 -25.77
C GLY A 169 17.52 2.73 -27.03
N ASN A 170 17.98 1.47 -26.88
CA ASN A 170 18.19 0.55 -28.00
C ASN A 170 16.86 -0.10 -28.40
N LEU A 171 15.98 0.70 -29.00
CA LEU A 171 14.60 0.33 -29.35
C LEU A 171 14.48 0.01 -30.84
N ARG A 172 13.70 -1.03 -31.16
CA ARG A 172 13.30 -1.41 -32.52
C ARG A 172 12.05 -0.63 -32.93
N GLU A 173 11.72 -0.59 -34.22
CA GLU A 173 10.49 0.05 -34.70
C GLU A 173 9.23 -0.53 -34.02
N GLN A 174 9.16 -1.87 -33.86
CA GLN A 174 8.04 -2.52 -33.20
C GLN A 174 7.94 -2.13 -31.71
N ASP A 175 9.08 -1.91 -31.05
CA ASP A 175 9.08 -1.49 -29.63
C ASP A 175 8.41 -0.11 -29.48
N TRP A 176 8.62 0.82 -30.41
CA TRP A 176 7.98 2.14 -30.41
C TRP A 176 6.45 2.03 -30.53
N VAL A 177 5.95 1.12 -31.38
CA VAL A 177 4.51 0.86 -31.51
C VAL A 177 3.94 0.33 -30.20
N ASN A 178 4.62 -0.65 -29.59
CA ASN A 178 4.20 -1.24 -28.32
C ASN A 178 4.21 -0.21 -27.19
N ILE A 179 5.25 0.63 -27.14
CA ILE A 179 5.39 1.73 -26.17
C ILE A 179 4.24 2.74 -26.33
N ALA A 180 3.93 3.14 -27.57
CA ALA A 180 2.84 4.10 -27.82
C ALA A 180 1.48 3.56 -27.37
N ASN A 181 1.19 2.28 -27.66
CA ASN A 181 -0.02 1.62 -27.21
C ASN A 181 -0.08 1.51 -25.67
N ALA A 182 1.02 1.09 -25.05
CA ALA A 182 1.11 0.99 -23.60
C ALA A 182 0.94 2.37 -22.92
N ALA A 183 1.57 3.43 -23.45
CA ALA A 183 1.46 4.77 -22.95
C ALA A 183 0.00 5.29 -23.03
N SER A 184 -0.71 4.99 -24.11
CA SER A 184 -2.13 5.33 -24.25
C SER A 184 -2.99 4.66 -23.19
N VAL A 185 -2.74 3.39 -22.87
CA VAL A 185 -3.46 2.67 -21.80
C VAL A 185 -3.10 3.22 -20.42
N LEU A 186 -1.80 3.41 -20.16
CA LEU A 186 -1.32 3.87 -18.86
C LEU A 186 -1.77 5.30 -18.53
N SER A 187 -1.86 6.18 -19.52
CA SER A 187 -2.33 7.55 -19.32
C SER A 187 -3.80 7.65 -18.89
N GLY A 188 -4.58 6.59 -19.10
CA GLY A 188 -5.98 6.49 -18.63
C GLY A 188 -6.12 5.91 -17.23
N LEU A 189 -5.02 5.55 -16.55
CA LEU A 189 -5.05 4.98 -15.20
C LEU A 189 -4.65 6.02 -14.16
N ASP A 190 -5.39 6.09 -13.06
CA ASP A 190 -5.10 6.98 -11.94
C ASP A 190 -4.01 6.37 -11.01
N ILE A 191 -2.76 6.35 -11.48
CA ILE A 191 -1.60 5.95 -10.67
C ILE A 191 -0.78 7.19 -10.35
N LEU A 192 -0.77 7.57 -9.08
CA LEU A 192 -0.10 8.77 -8.56
C LEU A 192 1.21 8.36 -7.89
N ILE A 193 2.35 8.91 -8.33
CA ILE A 193 3.67 8.53 -7.84
C ILE A 193 4.32 9.73 -7.14
N ASP A 194 4.79 9.52 -5.91
CA ASP A 194 5.58 10.47 -5.13
C ASP A 194 6.91 9.83 -4.75
N ASP A 195 8.02 10.43 -5.18
CA ASP A 195 9.38 9.94 -4.94
C ASP A 195 10.18 10.81 -3.96
N ASN A 196 9.48 11.58 -3.12
CA ASN A 196 10.15 12.37 -2.09
C ASN A 196 10.64 11.45 -0.93
N PRO A 197 11.97 11.32 -0.72
CA PRO A 197 12.53 10.40 0.28
C PRO A 197 12.34 10.87 1.73
N LEU A 198 11.85 12.09 1.97
CA LEU A 198 11.71 12.67 3.30
C LEU A 198 10.27 12.61 3.84
N LEU A 199 9.36 11.94 3.13
CA LEU A 199 7.96 11.85 3.54
C LEU A 199 7.80 11.04 4.83
N THR A 200 7.02 11.60 5.75
CA THR A 200 6.52 10.89 6.92
C THR A 200 5.19 10.19 6.62
N VAL A 201 4.76 9.25 7.48
CA VAL A 201 3.41 8.62 7.36
C VAL A 201 2.31 9.68 7.44
N ALA A 202 2.50 10.72 8.25
CA ALA A 202 1.53 11.82 8.36
C ALA A 202 1.39 12.59 7.04
N ASP A 203 2.51 12.89 6.35
CA ASP A 203 2.51 13.56 5.05
C ASP A 203 1.82 12.70 3.99
N MET A 204 2.15 11.39 3.94
CA MET A 204 1.53 10.44 3.04
C MET A 204 0.02 10.38 3.26
N ASN A 205 -0.42 10.30 4.52
CA ASN A 205 -1.83 10.30 4.89
C ASN A 205 -2.54 11.60 4.46
N ALA A 206 -1.90 12.76 4.68
CA ALA A 206 -2.44 14.06 4.26
C ALA A 206 -2.60 14.18 2.75
N LYS A 207 -1.64 13.65 1.97
CA LYS A 207 -1.73 13.59 0.50
C LYS A 207 -2.83 12.64 0.04
N CYS A 208 -2.90 11.43 0.59
CA CYS A 208 -3.90 10.43 0.25
C CYS A 208 -5.35 10.90 0.51
N ARG A 209 -5.57 11.70 1.56
CA ARG A 209 -6.90 12.28 1.85
C ARG A 209 -7.42 13.25 0.81
N ARG A 210 -6.56 13.74 -0.08
CA ARG A 210 -6.91 14.68 -1.16
C ARG A 210 -7.17 13.96 -2.48
N ILE A 211 -6.94 12.65 -2.53
CA ILE A 211 -7.16 11.82 -3.72
C ILE A 211 -8.59 11.31 -3.68
N ASP A 212 -9.35 11.66 -4.70
CA ASP A 212 -10.69 11.12 -4.88
C ASP A 212 -10.61 9.66 -5.34
N ASN A 213 -11.56 8.83 -4.89
CA ASN A 213 -11.68 7.41 -5.26
C ASN A 213 -10.39 6.60 -5.05
N LEU A 214 -9.64 6.87 -3.97
CA LEU A 214 -8.42 6.13 -3.65
C LEU A 214 -8.75 4.67 -3.33
N GLY A 215 -8.08 3.71 -4.01
CA GLY A 215 -8.25 2.27 -3.84
C GLY A 215 -7.10 1.59 -3.11
N LEU A 216 -5.87 1.99 -3.38
CA LEU A 216 -4.68 1.33 -2.83
C LEU A 216 -3.58 2.35 -2.54
N VAL A 217 -2.85 2.14 -1.44
CA VAL A 217 -1.59 2.85 -1.16
C VAL A 217 -0.44 1.85 -1.17
N VAL A 218 0.62 2.17 -1.92
CA VAL A 218 1.86 1.38 -1.97
C VAL A 218 3.01 2.21 -1.41
N ILE A 219 3.84 1.63 -0.53
CA ILE A 219 4.97 2.31 0.10
C ILE A 219 6.24 1.47 -0.05
N ASP A 220 7.23 1.97 -0.79
CA ASP A 220 8.51 1.31 -1.01
C ASP A 220 9.66 2.16 -0.44
N TYR A 221 10.30 1.85 0.67
CA TYR A 221 10.10 0.77 1.63
C TYR A 221 10.30 1.27 3.06
N LEU A 222 9.77 0.57 4.03
CA LEU A 222 9.63 0.97 5.43
C LEU A 222 10.94 1.37 6.13
N GLN A 223 12.05 0.67 5.87
CA GLN A 223 13.30 0.91 6.57
C GLN A 223 13.96 2.26 6.20
N LEU A 224 13.64 2.86 5.04
CA LEU A 224 14.12 4.19 4.67
C LEU A 224 13.42 5.28 5.47
N MET A 225 12.13 5.12 5.78
CA MET A 225 11.40 6.04 6.65
C MET A 225 12.02 6.11 8.05
N ALA A 226 12.47 4.97 8.58
CA ALA A 226 13.15 4.92 9.88
C ALA A 226 14.52 5.61 9.88
N SER A 227 15.15 5.76 8.72
CA SER A 227 16.47 6.39 8.58
C SER A 227 16.39 7.91 8.43
N SER A 228 15.32 8.42 7.85
CA SER A 228 15.13 9.85 7.56
C SER A 228 14.57 10.65 8.77
N GLY A 229 13.87 9.98 9.70
CA GLY A 229 13.25 10.62 10.87
C GLY A 229 14.17 10.91 12.08
N THR A 230 15.42 10.45 12.06
CA THR A 230 16.29 10.42 13.26
C THR A 230 17.01 11.72 13.60
N LYS A 231 16.72 12.86 12.98
CA LYS A 231 17.34 14.15 13.39
C LYS A 231 16.83 14.74 14.72
N GLY A 232 15.86 14.10 15.39
CA GLY A 232 15.25 14.61 16.63
C GLY A 232 15.28 13.67 17.86
N TYR A 233 15.55 12.39 17.69
CA TYR A 233 15.47 11.40 18.79
C TYR A 233 16.84 10.72 19.04
N SER A 234 17.72 11.42 19.71
CA SER A 234 18.98 10.86 20.21
C SER A 234 18.70 9.92 21.39
N GLY A 235 18.33 8.67 21.12
CA GLY A 235 18.14 7.65 22.18
C GLY A 235 17.19 6.50 21.85
N GLU A 236 16.37 6.58 20.81
CA GLU A 236 15.45 5.49 20.46
C GLU A 236 16.16 4.41 19.64
N SER A 237 15.88 3.15 19.96
CA SER A 237 16.39 2.03 19.15
C SER A 237 15.69 2.02 17.78
N ARG A 238 16.39 1.63 16.71
CA ARG A 238 15.84 1.47 15.36
C ARG A 238 14.56 0.61 15.36
N GLN A 239 14.48 -0.37 16.25
CA GLN A 239 13.30 -1.21 16.44
C GLN A 239 12.07 -0.41 16.90
N GLN A 240 12.26 0.56 17.81
CA GLN A 240 11.18 1.41 18.30
C GLN A 240 10.61 2.29 17.18
N VAL A 241 11.48 2.92 16.39
CA VAL A 241 11.07 3.76 15.24
C VAL A 241 10.28 2.93 14.21
N VAL A 242 10.73 1.72 13.88
CA VAL A 242 10.03 0.82 12.96
C VAL A 242 8.67 0.41 13.53
N SER A 243 8.58 0.18 14.85
CA SER A 243 7.32 -0.14 15.54
C SER A 243 6.31 1.01 15.43
N ASP A 244 6.75 2.24 15.67
CA ASP A 244 5.88 3.42 15.61
C ASP A 244 5.39 3.68 14.17
N ILE A 245 6.27 3.53 13.17
CA ILE A 245 5.91 3.62 11.76
C ILE A 245 4.86 2.57 11.40
N SER A 246 5.07 1.31 11.79
CA SER A 246 4.14 0.21 11.53
C SER A 246 2.74 0.50 12.07
N ARG A 247 2.68 0.94 13.33
CA ARG A 247 1.43 1.34 13.98
C ARG A 247 0.76 2.51 13.26
N MET A 248 1.53 3.53 12.84
CA MET A 248 1.00 4.66 12.09
C MET A 248 0.45 4.24 10.72
N LEU A 249 1.11 3.31 10.01
CA LEU A 249 0.62 2.76 8.75
C LEU A 249 -0.69 2.01 8.92
N LYS A 250 -0.84 1.23 10.00
CA LYS A 250 -2.11 0.55 10.31
C LYS A 250 -3.23 1.55 10.63
N ILE A 251 -2.92 2.63 11.35
CA ILE A 251 -3.87 3.72 11.60
C ILE A 251 -4.27 4.39 10.28
N MET A 252 -3.30 4.69 9.40
CA MET A 252 -3.54 5.27 8.09
C MET A 252 -4.48 4.41 7.24
N ALA A 253 -4.25 3.09 7.16
CA ALA A 253 -5.12 2.16 6.45
C ALA A 253 -6.57 2.22 6.96
N LYS A 254 -6.75 2.26 8.30
CA LYS A 254 -8.06 2.38 8.93
C LYS A 254 -8.73 3.74 8.69
N GLU A 255 -7.98 4.83 8.73
CA GLU A 255 -8.52 6.18 8.52
C GLU A 255 -8.94 6.42 7.07
N LEU A 256 -8.14 5.96 6.13
CA LEU A 256 -8.42 6.07 4.69
C LEU A 256 -9.45 5.06 4.21
N GLN A 257 -9.70 3.98 4.96
CA GLN A 257 -10.54 2.84 4.56
C GLN A 257 -10.08 2.20 3.24
N VAL A 258 -8.75 2.13 3.03
CA VAL A 258 -8.11 1.48 1.88
C VAL A 258 -7.00 0.54 2.36
N PRO A 259 -6.66 -0.51 1.59
CA PRO A 259 -5.47 -1.31 1.85
C PRO A 259 -4.19 -0.48 1.69
N VAL A 260 -3.23 -0.72 2.59
CA VAL A 260 -1.88 -0.17 2.51
C VAL A 260 -0.90 -1.32 2.30
N LEU A 261 -0.28 -1.38 1.13
CA LEU A 261 0.79 -2.33 0.80
C LEU A 261 2.13 -1.70 1.15
N CYS A 262 2.77 -2.18 2.21
CA CYS A 262 4.08 -1.72 2.64
C CYS A 262 5.15 -2.74 2.27
N LEU A 263 6.21 -2.27 1.62
CA LEU A 263 7.34 -3.10 1.26
C LEU A 263 8.39 -3.11 2.37
N SER A 264 9.01 -4.27 2.60
CA SER A 264 10.05 -4.43 3.61
C SER A 264 11.22 -5.26 3.07
N GLN A 265 12.41 -4.90 3.45
CA GLN A 265 13.61 -5.66 3.14
C GLN A 265 13.91 -6.64 4.27
N LEU A 266 14.17 -7.90 3.92
CA LEU A 266 14.56 -8.93 4.89
C LEU A 266 16.04 -8.82 5.27
N SER A 267 16.35 -9.20 6.50
CA SER A 267 17.73 -9.34 6.98
C SER A 267 18.45 -10.50 6.24
N ARG A 268 19.80 -10.55 6.34
CA ARG A 268 20.59 -11.64 5.74
C ARG A 268 20.53 -12.96 6.52
N ALA A 269 19.75 -13.03 7.59
CA ALA A 269 19.70 -14.20 8.47
C ALA A 269 19.17 -15.46 7.76
N ASN A 270 18.22 -15.31 6.84
CA ASN A 270 17.66 -16.42 6.06
C ASN A 270 18.68 -17.06 5.11
N GLU A 271 19.68 -16.31 4.62
CA GLU A 271 20.70 -16.83 3.70
C GLU A 271 21.67 -17.84 4.34
N LYS A 272 21.71 -17.85 5.68
CA LYS A 272 22.56 -18.77 6.47
C LYS A 272 21.91 -20.13 6.72
N ARG A 273 20.63 -20.28 6.40
CA ARG A 273 19.88 -21.54 6.56
C ARG A 273 20.04 -22.40 5.33
N GLU A 274 19.86 -23.69 5.49
CA GLU A 274 19.78 -24.67 4.40
C GLU A 274 18.55 -24.35 3.52
N ASP A 275 17.36 -24.25 4.10
CA ASP A 275 16.20 -23.67 3.44
C ASP A 275 16.20 -22.14 3.61
N LYS A 276 16.47 -21.46 2.50
CA LYS A 276 16.55 -19.99 2.44
C LYS A 276 15.18 -19.31 2.31
N ARG A 277 14.07 -20.07 2.31
CA ARG A 277 12.71 -19.48 2.28
C ARG A 277 12.50 -18.60 3.49
N PRO A 278 11.99 -17.39 3.26
CA PRO A 278 11.70 -16.46 4.35
C PRO A 278 10.61 -16.98 5.29
N MET A 279 10.72 -16.64 6.58
CA MET A 279 9.72 -16.90 7.61
C MET A 279 9.53 -15.66 8.48
N LEU A 280 8.46 -15.61 9.28
CA LEU A 280 8.12 -14.44 10.11
C LEU A 280 9.27 -13.98 11.01
N SER A 281 10.06 -14.92 11.55
CA SER A 281 11.23 -14.57 12.36
C SER A 281 12.32 -13.80 11.61
N ASP A 282 12.33 -13.76 10.27
CA ASP A 282 13.30 -12.99 9.47
C ASP A 282 12.97 -11.49 9.42
N LEU A 283 11.79 -11.11 9.91
CA LEU A 283 11.39 -9.72 10.15
C LEU A 283 11.96 -9.14 11.47
N ARG A 284 13.00 -9.74 12.05
CA ARG A 284 13.50 -9.53 13.43
C ARG A 284 13.79 -8.08 13.83
N GLU A 285 14.13 -7.20 12.92
CA GLU A 285 14.28 -5.76 13.23
C GLU A 285 12.91 -5.04 13.23
N SER A 286 11.84 -5.76 12.90
CA SER A 286 10.50 -5.27 12.65
C SER A 286 9.44 -6.17 13.30
N GLY A 287 9.70 -6.78 14.47
CA GLY A 287 8.75 -7.68 15.14
C GLY A 287 7.37 -7.04 15.40
N ALA A 288 7.33 -5.73 15.58
CA ALA A 288 6.08 -5.00 15.72
C ALA A 288 5.27 -4.98 14.41
N ILE A 289 5.93 -4.93 13.24
CA ILE A 289 5.23 -4.90 11.94
C ILE A 289 4.53 -6.22 11.66
N GLU A 290 5.10 -7.34 12.15
CA GLU A 290 4.44 -8.64 12.10
C GLU A 290 3.12 -8.63 12.89
N GLN A 291 3.11 -7.96 14.05
CA GLN A 291 1.90 -7.87 14.89
C GLN A 291 0.83 -6.96 14.28
N ASP A 292 1.23 -5.81 13.75
CA ASP A 292 0.34 -4.78 13.20
C ASP A 292 -0.24 -5.17 11.83
N ALA A 293 0.54 -5.87 10.98
CA ALA A 293 0.11 -6.29 9.66
C ALA A 293 -1.03 -7.33 9.75
N ASP A 294 -2.00 -7.20 8.87
CA ASP A 294 -3.10 -8.17 8.73
C ASP A 294 -2.67 -9.32 7.84
N ILE A 295 -1.89 -9.02 6.79
CA ILE A 295 -1.34 -9.99 5.86
C ILE A 295 0.18 -9.77 5.76
N VAL A 296 0.94 -10.86 5.79
CA VAL A 296 2.39 -10.85 5.54
C VAL A 296 2.69 -11.82 4.42
N MET A 297 3.26 -11.28 3.35
CA MET A 297 3.71 -12.02 2.18
C MET A 297 5.22 -11.95 2.06
N PHE A 298 5.83 -13.07 1.74
CA PHE A 298 7.24 -13.15 1.36
C PHE A 298 7.37 -13.52 -0.10
N LEU A 299 8.34 -12.90 -0.77
CA LEU A 299 8.70 -13.26 -2.12
C LEU A 299 10.04 -14.00 -2.10
N TYR A 300 10.08 -15.18 -2.71
CA TYR A 300 11.24 -16.03 -2.80
C TYR A 300 11.40 -16.59 -4.20
N ARG A 301 12.63 -16.71 -4.66
CA ARG A 301 12.98 -17.34 -5.92
C ARG A 301 14.13 -18.29 -5.70
N ASP A 302 13.92 -19.55 -6.04
CA ASP A 302 14.92 -20.60 -5.86
C ASP A 302 16.08 -20.43 -6.85
N ASP A 303 15.78 -20.07 -8.08
CA ASP A 303 16.74 -19.82 -9.16
C ASP A 303 17.74 -18.68 -8.87
N TYR A 304 17.44 -17.81 -7.90
CA TYR A 304 18.35 -16.75 -7.46
C TYR A 304 19.49 -17.30 -6.60
N TYR A 305 19.26 -18.38 -5.86
CA TYR A 305 20.23 -18.99 -4.97
C TYR A 305 20.85 -20.27 -5.52
N ASN A 306 20.17 -20.93 -6.45
CA ASN A 306 20.55 -22.21 -7.01
C ASN A 306 20.47 -22.13 -8.54
N GLU A 307 21.62 -22.12 -9.20
CA GLU A 307 21.70 -22.06 -10.68
C GLU A 307 21.13 -23.32 -11.36
N ASP A 308 21.13 -24.45 -10.66
CA ASP A 308 20.59 -25.73 -11.12
C ASP A 308 19.14 -25.96 -10.71
N SER A 309 18.44 -24.93 -10.27
CA SER A 309 17.03 -25.04 -9.86
C SER A 309 16.14 -25.50 -11.01
N GLU A 310 15.31 -26.50 -10.73
CA GLU A 310 14.25 -26.95 -11.65
C GLU A 310 13.13 -25.88 -11.79
N LYS A 311 13.05 -24.92 -10.82
CA LYS A 311 12.06 -23.84 -10.77
C LYS A 311 12.60 -22.54 -11.35
N ARG A 312 13.14 -22.59 -12.56
CA ARG A 312 13.63 -21.38 -13.25
C ARG A 312 12.46 -20.45 -13.59
N ASN A 313 12.66 -19.15 -13.34
CA ASN A 313 11.65 -18.11 -13.57
C ASN A 313 10.33 -18.34 -12.80
N ILE A 314 10.38 -19.06 -11.68
CA ILE A 314 9.24 -19.22 -10.79
C ILE A 314 9.55 -18.47 -9.49
N ALA A 315 8.61 -17.63 -9.07
CA ALA A 315 8.64 -16.96 -7.79
C ALA A 315 7.58 -17.55 -6.86
N GLU A 316 7.95 -17.85 -5.64
CA GLU A 316 7.05 -18.28 -4.59
C GLU A 316 6.59 -17.04 -3.80
N CYS A 317 5.29 -16.72 -3.84
CA CYS A 317 4.65 -15.77 -2.94
C CYS A 317 4.14 -16.57 -1.72
N ILE A 318 4.80 -16.42 -0.58
CA ILE A 318 4.51 -17.15 0.65
C ILE A 318 3.66 -16.25 1.55
N ILE A 319 2.38 -16.60 1.72
CA ILE A 319 1.47 -15.94 2.67
C ILE A 319 1.74 -16.53 4.04
N ALA A 320 2.57 -15.86 4.83
CA ALA A 320 3.01 -16.36 6.14
C ALA A 320 2.05 -15.94 7.27
N LYS A 321 1.27 -14.89 7.07
CA LYS A 321 0.20 -14.44 7.97
C LYS A 321 -0.97 -13.95 7.14
N ASN A 322 -2.18 -14.35 7.51
CA ASN A 322 -3.43 -13.88 6.92
C ASN A 322 -4.53 -13.87 7.99
N ARG A 323 -5.05 -12.70 8.33
CA ARG A 323 -6.14 -12.56 9.32
C ARG A 323 -7.51 -12.90 8.74
N HIS A 324 -7.64 -12.95 7.41
CA HIS A 324 -8.91 -13.09 6.70
C HIS A 324 -9.07 -14.43 6.00
N GLY A 325 -8.05 -15.29 6.05
CA GLY A 325 -8.06 -16.56 5.35
C GLY A 325 -6.87 -17.45 5.71
N GLU A 326 -6.53 -18.34 4.79
CA GLU A 326 -5.48 -19.32 4.98
C GLU A 326 -4.09 -18.76 4.69
N THR A 327 -3.10 -19.29 5.38
CA THR A 327 -1.70 -19.16 5.00
C THR A 327 -1.34 -20.19 3.93
N GLY A 328 -0.26 -19.95 3.21
CA GLY A 328 0.17 -20.90 2.20
C GLY A 328 1.13 -20.30 1.19
N LYS A 329 1.35 -21.01 0.12
CA LYS A 329 2.27 -20.64 -0.95
C LYS A 329 1.51 -20.57 -2.28
N VAL A 330 1.86 -19.57 -3.08
CA VAL A 330 1.40 -19.38 -4.46
C VAL A 330 2.63 -19.27 -5.34
N GLU A 331 2.68 -20.01 -6.41
CA GLU A 331 3.72 -19.91 -7.43
C GLU A 331 3.29 -18.98 -8.55
N LEU A 332 4.20 -18.10 -8.96
CA LEU A 332 3.99 -17.11 -10.01
C LEU A 332 5.12 -17.23 -11.03
N ALA A 333 4.82 -17.07 -12.30
CA ALA A 333 5.85 -16.93 -13.32
C ALA A 333 6.53 -15.57 -13.18
N TRP A 334 7.86 -15.54 -13.27
CA TRP A 334 8.67 -14.35 -13.25
C TRP A 334 9.35 -14.11 -14.58
N SER A 335 9.16 -12.95 -15.17
CA SER A 335 9.79 -12.51 -16.42
C SER A 335 10.76 -11.37 -16.12
N PRO A 336 12.06 -11.66 -15.88
CA PRO A 336 13.03 -10.65 -15.43
C PRO A 336 13.24 -9.54 -16.46
N GLN A 337 13.18 -9.88 -17.76
CA GLN A 337 13.37 -8.92 -18.84
C GLN A 337 12.29 -7.82 -18.88
N TYR A 338 11.07 -8.16 -18.45
CA TYR A 338 9.93 -7.23 -18.39
C TYR A 338 9.58 -6.79 -16.97
N THR A 339 10.34 -7.24 -15.98
CA THR A 339 10.10 -6.99 -14.54
C THR A 339 8.66 -7.33 -14.10
N THR A 340 8.11 -8.45 -14.63
CA THR A 340 6.71 -8.83 -14.53
C THR A 340 6.51 -10.17 -13.86
N PHE A 341 5.48 -10.25 -13.02
CA PHE A 341 4.91 -11.49 -12.53
C PHE A 341 3.60 -11.80 -13.27
N SER A 342 3.31 -13.08 -13.47
CA SER A 342 2.04 -13.56 -14.02
C SER A 342 1.60 -14.83 -13.31
N SER A 343 0.31 -15.14 -13.37
CA SER A 343 -0.22 -16.40 -12.86
C SER A 343 0.35 -17.55 -13.67
N LEU A 344 0.64 -18.68 -13.00
CA LEU A 344 0.91 -19.93 -13.68
C LEU A 344 -0.43 -20.55 -14.07
N ASP A 345 -0.56 -20.93 -15.34
CA ASP A 345 -1.75 -21.60 -15.85
C ASP A 345 -1.58 -23.12 -15.68
N TYR A 346 -2.19 -23.68 -14.65
CA TYR A 346 -2.17 -25.13 -14.38
C TYR A 346 -3.24 -25.92 -15.17
N ARG A 347 -3.95 -25.30 -16.12
CA ARG A 347 -5.09 -25.92 -16.81
C ARG A 347 -4.70 -26.94 -17.91
N HIS A 348 -3.43 -27.27 -18.08
CA HIS A 348 -2.96 -28.17 -19.15
C HIS A 348 -2.30 -29.49 -18.69
N GLU A 349 -2.52 -29.93 -17.44
CA GLU A 349 -2.01 -31.25 -16.98
C GLU A 349 -3.10 -32.30 -16.74
N GLU A 350 -4.31 -32.11 -17.22
CA GLU A 350 -5.35 -33.17 -17.24
C GLU A 350 -5.87 -33.37 -18.65
N ASP A 351 -5.05 -34.05 -19.50
CA ASP A 351 -5.47 -34.82 -20.67
C ASP A 351 -4.63 -36.08 -20.81
#